data_7fb15ac050bf5b55ebf587fda7759180
#
_entry.id   7fb15ac050bf5b55ebf587fda7759180
#
_cell.length_a   1.000
_cell.length_b   1.000
_cell.length_c   1.000
_cell.angle_alpha   90.00
_cell.angle_beta   90.00
_cell.angle_gamma   90.00
#
_symmetry.space_group_name_H-M   'P 1'
#
loop_
_entity.id
_entity.type
_entity.pdbx_description
1 polymer ?
#
loop_
_entity_poly.entity_id
_entity_poly.type
_entity_poly.pdbx_seq_one_letter_code
_entity_poly.pdbx_strand_id
1 'polypeptide(L)'
;LVGSEMCIRDRCNPLFKFRVLAEWADKLDCAYIATGHYSRLEERSGHIYIVAGDDDKKDQSYFLWRLGQDILKRCIFPLGDYTKIKVREYLAEKGYEAKSKEGESMEVCFIQGDYRDFLREQCPELDTEIGPGWFVNSEGVKLGQHKGAPYYTIGQRKGLEIALSKPAYVLKINPRKN
;
A
#
# COMPACT_ATOMS: atom_id res chain seq x y z
N LEU A 1 -10.92 -2.79 13.88
CA LEU A 1 -10.45 -2.06 12.72
C LEU A 1 -11.36 -0.87 12.52
N VAL A 2 -11.01 0.20 13.17
CA VAL A 2 -11.70 1.48 13.05
C VAL A 2 -11.02 2.18 11.90
N GLY A 3 -11.76 2.46 10.88
CA GLY A 3 -11.34 3.28 9.80
C GLY A 3 -11.65 2.58 8.50
N SER A 4 -12.56 3.15 7.80
CA SER A 4 -12.83 2.93 6.39
C SER A 4 -11.64 3.37 5.53
N GLU A 5 -10.44 3.36 6.08
CA GLU A 5 -9.22 3.58 5.35
C GLU A 5 -8.89 2.32 4.58
N MET A 6 -9.70 2.16 3.56
CA MET A 6 -9.28 1.28 2.50
C MET A 6 -7.95 1.80 2.01
N CYS A 7 -6.91 1.04 2.28
CA CYS A 7 -5.60 1.28 1.72
C CYS A 7 -5.79 1.60 0.23
N ILE A 8 -5.14 2.63 -0.27
CA ILE A 8 -5.13 2.96 -1.70
C ILE A 8 -4.88 1.69 -2.54
N ARG A 9 -4.09 0.75 -2.01
CA ARG A 9 -3.77 -0.54 -2.64
C ARG A 9 -5.00 -1.42 -2.84
N ASP A 10 -5.96 -1.42 -1.91
CA ASP A 10 -7.19 -2.23 -2.00
C ASP A 10 -8.12 -1.74 -3.11
N ARG A 11 -8.04 -0.46 -3.45
CA ARG A 11 -8.74 0.13 -4.60
C ARG A 11 -7.89 0.07 -5.86
N CYS A 12 -6.60 0.36 -5.74
CA CYS A 12 -5.69 0.39 -6.88
C CYS A 12 -5.58 -0.98 -7.56
N ASN A 13 -5.49 -2.07 -6.80
CA ASN A 13 -5.39 -3.40 -7.38
C ASN A 13 -6.62 -3.75 -8.25
N PRO A 14 -7.86 -3.82 -7.73
CA PRO A 14 -9.00 -4.25 -8.55
C PRO A 14 -9.43 -3.20 -9.58
N LEU A 15 -9.42 -1.91 -9.23
CA LEU A 15 -9.99 -0.87 -10.09
C LEU A 15 -9.04 -0.38 -11.17
N PHE A 16 -7.73 -0.55 -10.99
CA PHE A 16 -6.74 -0.07 -11.93
C PHE A 16 -5.79 -1.17 -12.40
N LYS A 17 -4.90 -1.68 -11.52
CA LYS A 17 -3.82 -2.58 -11.95
C LYS A 17 -4.32 -3.84 -12.65
N PHE A 18 -5.18 -4.61 -12.01
CA PHE A 18 -5.65 -5.87 -12.58
C PHE A 18 -6.59 -5.68 -13.76
N ARG A 19 -7.39 -4.60 -13.77
CA ARG A 19 -8.20 -4.26 -14.92
C ARG A 19 -7.34 -3.92 -16.14
N VAL A 20 -6.36 -3.04 -15.98
CA VAL A 20 -5.45 -2.68 -17.06
C VAL A 20 -4.65 -3.88 -17.55
N LEU A 21 -4.16 -4.73 -16.63
CA LEU A 21 -3.45 -5.96 -17.01
C LEU A 21 -4.36 -6.90 -17.81
N ALA A 22 -5.62 -7.07 -17.41
CA ALA A 22 -6.57 -7.91 -18.14
C ALA A 22 -6.87 -7.34 -19.54
N GLU A 23 -7.11 -6.03 -19.65
CA GLU A 23 -7.31 -5.35 -20.93
C GLU A 23 -6.09 -5.51 -21.88
N TRP A 24 -4.86 -5.44 -21.35
CA TRP A 24 -3.65 -5.69 -22.11
C TRP A 24 -3.48 -7.16 -22.48
N ALA A 25 -3.79 -8.08 -21.56
CA ALA A 25 -3.76 -9.50 -21.84
C ALA A 25 -4.70 -9.86 -23.00
N ASP A 26 -5.91 -9.28 -23.02
CA ASP A 26 -6.88 -9.48 -24.10
C ASP A 26 -6.36 -8.94 -25.43
N LYS A 27 -5.74 -7.76 -25.42
CA LYS A 27 -5.13 -7.16 -26.64
C LYS A 27 -3.95 -7.98 -27.20
N LEU A 28 -3.24 -8.68 -26.31
CA LEU A 28 -2.06 -9.49 -26.66
C LEU A 28 -2.36 -10.98 -26.82
N ASP A 29 -3.65 -11.35 -26.77
CA ASP A 29 -4.12 -12.75 -26.81
C ASP A 29 -3.46 -13.62 -25.72
N CYS A 30 -3.30 -13.07 -24.52
CA CYS A 30 -2.75 -13.77 -23.37
C CYS A 30 -3.86 -14.28 -22.46
N ALA A 31 -3.87 -15.59 -22.20
CA ALA A 31 -4.85 -16.21 -21.32
C ALA A 31 -4.67 -15.81 -19.85
N TYR A 32 -3.42 -15.56 -19.42
CA TYR A 32 -3.05 -15.32 -18.03
C TYR A 32 -2.34 -13.99 -17.84
N ILE A 33 -2.44 -13.48 -16.61
CA ILE A 33 -1.71 -12.33 -16.10
C ILE A 33 -0.88 -12.74 -14.89
N ALA A 34 0.38 -12.36 -14.83
CA ALA A 34 1.27 -12.69 -13.72
C ALA A 34 1.71 -11.42 -12.99
N THR A 35 1.73 -11.47 -11.66
CA THR A 35 2.21 -10.37 -10.84
C THR A 35 3.08 -10.87 -9.70
N GLY A 36 3.99 -10.03 -9.20
CA GLY A 36 4.93 -10.36 -8.10
C GLY A 36 4.31 -10.26 -6.71
N HIS A 37 3.02 -10.51 -6.53
CA HIS A 37 2.43 -10.53 -5.21
C HIS A 37 2.81 -11.81 -4.45
N TYR A 38 3.15 -11.65 -3.17
CA TYR A 38 3.36 -12.75 -2.23
C TYR A 38 2.00 -13.24 -1.73
N SER A 39 1.35 -14.05 -2.53
CA SER A 39 0.04 -14.63 -2.26
C SER A 39 -0.13 -15.87 -3.11
N ARG A 40 -1.01 -16.80 -2.73
CA ARG A 40 -1.33 -18.00 -3.48
C ARG A 40 -2.79 -18.01 -3.88
N LEU A 41 -3.11 -18.85 -4.85
CA LEU A 41 -4.47 -19.12 -5.28
C LEU A 41 -4.77 -20.60 -5.04
N GLU A 42 -5.94 -20.87 -4.49
CA GLU A 42 -6.47 -22.22 -4.33
C GLU A 42 -7.83 -22.34 -5.02
N GLU A 43 -8.00 -23.40 -5.79
CA GLU A 43 -9.31 -23.73 -6.33
C GLU A 43 -10.05 -24.69 -5.39
N ARG A 44 -11.28 -24.32 -5.01
CA ARG A 44 -12.18 -25.16 -4.21
C ARG A 44 -13.58 -25.07 -4.77
N SER A 45 -14.15 -26.21 -5.14
CA SER A 45 -15.52 -26.30 -5.69
C SER A 45 -15.79 -25.34 -6.85
N GLY A 46 -14.83 -25.18 -7.77
CA GLY A 46 -14.93 -24.31 -8.94
C GLY A 46 -14.77 -22.80 -8.68
N HIS A 47 -14.39 -22.43 -7.47
CA HIS A 47 -14.07 -21.05 -7.10
C HIS A 47 -12.59 -20.92 -6.76
N ILE A 48 -12.00 -19.81 -7.17
CA ILE A 48 -10.62 -19.45 -6.83
C ILE A 48 -10.60 -18.59 -5.58
N TYR A 49 -9.81 -18.99 -4.61
CA TYR A 49 -9.61 -18.29 -3.35
C TYR A 49 -8.18 -17.76 -3.26
N ILE A 50 -8.05 -16.56 -2.72
CA ILE A 50 -6.77 -15.99 -2.37
C ILE A 50 -6.39 -16.53 -1.00
N VAL A 51 -5.20 -17.09 -0.89
CA VAL A 51 -4.64 -17.59 0.37
C VAL A 51 -3.29 -16.93 0.65
N ALA A 52 -2.88 -16.93 1.91
CA ALA A 52 -1.60 -16.34 2.31
C ALA A 52 -0.43 -16.98 1.57
N GLY A 53 0.59 -16.19 1.26
CA GLY A 53 1.85 -16.68 0.74
C GLY A 53 2.69 -17.38 1.82
N ASP A 54 3.76 -18.04 1.42
CA ASP A 54 4.68 -18.73 2.35
C ASP A 54 5.52 -17.80 3.21
N ASP A 55 5.62 -16.53 2.84
CA ASP A 55 6.31 -15.51 3.65
C ASP A 55 5.30 -14.71 4.48
N ASP A 56 5.06 -15.12 5.72
CA ASP A 56 4.13 -14.45 6.64
C ASP A 56 4.42 -12.96 6.83
N LYS A 57 5.70 -12.54 6.69
CA LYS A 57 6.10 -11.14 6.83
C LYS A 57 5.86 -10.31 5.58
N LYS A 58 5.67 -10.97 4.45
CA LYS A 58 5.49 -10.35 3.13
C LYS A 58 4.16 -10.71 2.49
N ASP A 59 3.30 -11.43 3.18
CA ASP A 59 1.98 -11.77 2.68
C ASP A 59 1.21 -10.54 2.19
N GLN A 60 0.67 -10.65 0.98
CA GLN A 60 -0.06 -9.59 0.30
C GLN A 60 -1.50 -9.98 -0.05
N SER A 61 -1.98 -11.11 0.45
CA SER A 61 -3.33 -11.61 0.21
C SER A 61 -4.40 -10.58 0.58
N TYR A 62 -4.17 -9.84 1.67
CA TYR A 62 -5.07 -8.78 2.12
C TYR A 62 -5.31 -7.68 1.06
N PHE A 63 -4.32 -7.37 0.23
CA PHE A 63 -4.48 -6.33 -0.80
C PHE A 63 -5.22 -6.80 -2.05
N LEU A 64 -5.55 -8.09 -2.14
CA LEU A 64 -6.13 -8.73 -3.31
C LEU A 64 -7.60 -9.16 -3.09
N TRP A 65 -8.12 -9.07 -1.88
CA TRP A 65 -9.43 -9.59 -1.47
C TRP A 65 -10.62 -9.12 -2.30
N ARG A 66 -10.50 -8.00 -3.00
CA ARG A 66 -11.56 -7.43 -3.85
C ARG A 66 -11.49 -7.89 -5.31
N LEU A 67 -10.56 -8.75 -5.68
CA LEU A 67 -10.50 -9.28 -7.05
C LEU A 67 -11.67 -10.25 -7.29
N GLY A 68 -12.38 -10.05 -8.40
CA GLY A 68 -13.46 -10.93 -8.82
C GLY A 68 -12.96 -12.25 -9.38
N GLN A 69 -13.85 -13.25 -9.46
CA GLN A 69 -13.54 -14.60 -9.97
C GLN A 69 -13.07 -14.59 -11.42
N ASP A 70 -13.58 -13.68 -12.23
CA ASP A 70 -13.18 -13.45 -13.62
C ASP A 70 -11.69 -13.10 -13.73
N ILE A 71 -11.19 -12.27 -12.84
CA ILE A 71 -9.78 -11.89 -12.77
C ILE A 71 -8.95 -12.99 -12.12
N LEU A 72 -9.40 -13.54 -10.98
CA LEU A 72 -8.65 -14.56 -10.25
C LEU A 72 -8.35 -15.80 -11.08
N LYS A 73 -9.27 -16.26 -11.93
CA LYS A 73 -9.07 -17.37 -12.85
C LYS A 73 -7.94 -17.16 -13.86
N ARG A 74 -7.56 -15.93 -14.08
CA ARG A 74 -6.48 -15.55 -15.01
C ARG A 74 -5.18 -15.16 -14.28
N CYS A 75 -5.20 -15.06 -12.95
CA CYS A 75 -4.05 -14.65 -12.17
C CYS A 75 -3.05 -15.77 -11.93
N ILE A 76 -1.76 -15.41 -11.98
CA ILE A 76 -0.65 -16.22 -11.52
C ILE A 76 0.19 -15.37 -10.56
N PHE A 77 0.48 -15.90 -9.39
CA PHE A 77 1.34 -15.26 -8.38
C PHE A 77 2.61 -16.08 -8.15
N PRO A 78 3.64 -15.95 -9.00
CA PRO A 78 4.82 -16.81 -8.96
C PRO A 78 5.62 -16.74 -7.66
N LEU A 79 5.43 -15.67 -6.85
CA LEU A 79 6.15 -15.48 -5.59
C LEU A 79 5.39 -16.02 -4.37
N GLY A 80 4.21 -16.60 -4.56
CA GLY A 80 3.40 -17.10 -3.47
C GLY A 80 4.05 -18.19 -2.62
N ASP A 81 4.84 -19.06 -3.25
CA ASP A 81 5.54 -20.18 -2.60
C ASP A 81 7.00 -19.86 -2.25
N TYR A 82 7.37 -18.58 -2.24
CA TYR A 82 8.74 -18.14 -1.97
C TYR A 82 8.80 -17.14 -0.84
N THR A 83 9.83 -17.26 0.00
CA THR A 83 10.18 -16.17 0.92
C THR A 83 10.97 -15.08 0.18
N LYS A 84 10.90 -13.85 0.67
CA LYS A 84 11.67 -12.73 0.12
C LYS A 84 13.18 -13.01 0.08
N ILE A 85 13.67 -13.77 1.05
CA ILE A 85 15.08 -14.20 1.13
C ILE A 85 15.42 -15.08 -0.07
N LYS A 86 14.64 -16.13 -0.31
CA LYS A 86 14.85 -17.03 -1.45
C LYS A 86 14.77 -16.31 -2.80
N VAL A 87 13.86 -15.34 -2.93
CA VAL A 87 13.78 -14.52 -4.15
C VAL A 87 15.02 -13.69 -4.36
N ARG A 88 15.59 -13.11 -3.29
CA ARG A 88 16.85 -12.36 -3.37
C ARG A 88 18.05 -13.24 -3.74
N GLU A 89 18.15 -14.42 -3.14
CA GLU A 89 19.18 -15.42 -3.47
C GLU A 89 19.09 -15.81 -4.95
N TYR A 90 17.90 -16.15 -5.44
CA TYR A 90 17.65 -16.47 -6.84
C TYR A 90 18.05 -15.33 -7.78
N LEU A 91 17.73 -14.09 -7.46
CA LEU A 91 18.14 -12.93 -8.25
C LEU A 91 19.66 -12.77 -8.31
N ALA A 92 20.36 -12.97 -7.19
CA ALA A 92 21.82 -12.92 -7.13
C ALA A 92 22.45 -14.04 -7.99
N GLU A 93 21.95 -15.27 -7.89
CA GLU A 93 22.40 -16.40 -8.71
C GLU A 93 22.20 -16.15 -10.22
N LYS A 94 21.15 -15.43 -10.60
CA LYS A 94 20.89 -15.05 -11.99
C LYS A 94 21.62 -13.80 -12.47
N GLY A 95 22.53 -13.24 -11.65
CA GLY A 95 23.33 -12.06 -12.02
C GLY A 95 22.62 -10.71 -11.80
N TYR A 96 21.47 -10.68 -11.13
CA TYR A 96 20.72 -9.46 -10.79
C TYR A 96 21.08 -8.94 -9.39
N GLU A 97 22.36 -8.84 -9.06
CA GLU A 97 22.83 -8.49 -7.72
C GLU A 97 22.33 -7.12 -7.23
N ALA A 98 22.30 -6.11 -8.10
CA ALA A 98 21.78 -4.79 -7.75
C ALA A 98 20.34 -4.88 -7.28
N LYS A 99 19.50 -5.63 -7.99
CA LYS A 99 18.09 -5.84 -7.67
C LYS A 99 17.88 -6.69 -6.41
N SER A 100 18.75 -7.67 -6.17
CA SER A 100 18.71 -8.51 -4.97
C SER A 100 18.97 -7.70 -3.69
N LYS A 101 19.76 -6.64 -3.76
CA LYS A 101 20.14 -5.74 -2.65
C LYS A 101 19.20 -4.54 -2.51
N GLU A 102 18.32 -4.32 -3.46
CA GLU A 102 17.39 -3.17 -3.45
C GLU A 102 16.51 -3.19 -2.19
N GLY A 103 16.39 -2.03 -1.55
CA GLY A 103 15.52 -1.81 -0.41
C GLY A 103 14.04 -1.98 -0.77
N GLU A 104 13.21 -2.04 0.23
CA GLU A 104 11.76 -2.07 0.03
C GLU A 104 11.24 -0.65 -0.18
N SER A 105 10.43 -0.49 -1.22
CA SER A 105 9.64 0.74 -1.37
C SER A 105 8.58 0.77 -0.26
N MET A 106 8.75 1.67 0.70
CA MET A 106 7.81 1.86 1.80
C MET A 106 6.66 2.81 1.41
N GLU A 107 6.78 3.46 0.25
CA GLU A 107 5.88 4.52 -0.19
C GLU A 107 4.98 4.10 -1.35
N VAL A 108 4.13 5.00 -1.79
CA VAL A 108 3.23 4.79 -2.92
C VAL A 108 4.04 4.63 -4.20
N CYS A 109 3.78 3.60 -4.98
CA CYS A 109 4.62 3.11 -6.08
C CYS A 109 4.86 4.10 -7.24
N PHE A 110 4.13 5.20 -7.30
CA PHE A 110 4.26 6.24 -8.35
C PHE A 110 4.81 7.56 -7.81
N ILE A 111 5.14 7.63 -6.50
CA ILE A 111 5.73 8.81 -5.87
C ILE A 111 7.21 8.54 -5.63
N GLN A 112 8.07 9.40 -6.18
CA GLN A 112 9.49 9.41 -5.90
C GLN A 112 9.76 10.43 -4.78
N GLY A 113 10.18 9.95 -3.60
CA GLY A 113 10.43 10.83 -2.45
C GLY A 113 9.23 10.99 -1.52
N ASP A 114 9.14 12.11 -0.83
CA ASP A 114 8.08 12.36 0.15
C ASP A 114 6.74 12.65 -0.55
N TYR A 115 5.70 11.88 -0.21
CA TYR A 115 4.35 12.08 -0.75
C TYR A 115 3.78 13.48 -0.49
N ARG A 116 4.31 14.18 0.50
CA ARG A 116 3.90 15.55 0.85
C ARG A 116 4.32 16.54 -0.23
N ASP A 117 5.48 16.34 -0.85
CA ASP A 117 5.94 17.18 -1.96
C ASP A 117 5.06 16.94 -3.18
N PHE A 118 4.74 15.68 -3.48
CA PHE A 118 3.77 15.32 -4.51
C PHE A 118 2.40 15.97 -4.26
N LEU A 119 1.91 15.97 -3.02
CA LEU A 119 0.63 16.62 -2.69
C LEU A 119 0.67 18.13 -2.96
N ARG A 120 1.77 18.81 -2.62
CA ARG A 120 1.93 20.25 -2.90
C ARG A 120 1.99 20.56 -4.38
N GLU A 121 2.66 19.71 -5.15
CA GLU A 121 2.71 19.85 -6.61
C GLU A 121 1.34 19.68 -7.27
N GLN A 122 0.55 18.71 -6.80
CA GLN A 122 -0.77 18.43 -7.37
C GLN A 122 -1.88 19.37 -6.88
N CYS A 123 -1.73 19.91 -5.68
CA CYS A 123 -2.70 20.78 -5.01
C CYS A 123 -1.96 21.93 -4.31
N PRO A 124 -1.47 22.94 -5.04
CA PRO A 124 -0.72 24.06 -4.44
C PRO A 124 -1.49 24.84 -3.38
N GLU A 125 -2.83 24.83 -3.48
CA GLU A 125 -3.74 25.48 -2.55
C GLU A 125 -3.84 24.82 -1.17
N LEU A 126 -3.35 23.60 -0.99
CA LEU A 126 -3.47 22.88 0.28
C LEU A 126 -2.88 23.64 1.48
N ASP A 127 -1.71 24.26 1.29
CA ASP A 127 -1.03 24.98 2.35
C ASP A 127 -1.72 26.31 2.68
N THR A 128 -2.45 26.91 1.72
CA THR A 128 -3.16 28.17 1.89
C THR A 128 -4.58 27.99 2.40
N GLU A 129 -5.30 26.97 1.92
CA GLU A 129 -6.69 26.72 2.28
C GLU A 129 -6.84 25.97 3.61
N ILE A 130 -5.94 25.02 3.88
CA ILE A 130 -6.03 24.18 5.07
C ILE A 130 -5.10 24.70 6.17
N GLY A 131 -3.87 25.00 5.83
CA GLY A 131 -2.87 25.55 6.76
C GLY A 131 -2.53 24.63 7.94
N PRO A 132 -1.77 25.15 8.92
CA PRO A 132 -1.38 24.39 10.11
C PRO A 132 -2.53 24.24 11.10
N GLY A 133 -2.55 23.12 11.82
CA GLY A 133 -3.51 22.84 12.88
C GLY A 133 -2.84 22.29 14.14
N TRP A 134 -3.61 21.65 15.01
CA TRP A 134 -3.12 21.16 16.30
C TRP A 134 -3.32 19.68 16.49
N PHE A 135 -2.25 18.99 16.89
CA PHE A 135 -2.41 17.69 17.54
C PHE A 135 -3.01 17.90 18.92
N VAL A 136 -4.03 17.14 19.22
CA VAL A 136 -4.69 17.15 20.53
C VAL A 136 -4.77 15.73 21.09
N ASN A 137 -4.71 15.58 22.40
CA ASN A 137 -4.97 14.29 23.04
C ASN A 137 -6.48 14.04 23.20
N SER A 138 -6.85 12.90 23.81
CA SER A 138 -8.25 12.52 24.07
C SER A 138 -9.01 13.51 24.95
N GLU A 139 -8.30 14.32 25.74
CA GLU A 139 -8.85 15.34 26.64
C GLU A 139 -8.93 16.72 25.99
N GLY A 140 -8.49 16.83 24.71
CA GLY A 140 -8.47 18.10 23.98
C GLY A 140 -7.27 19.00 24.26
N VAL A 141 -6.26 18.52 25.01
CA VAL A 141 -5.04 19.28 25.28
C VAL A 141 -4.17 19.32 24.02
N LYS A 142 -3.69 20.50 23.67
CA LYS A 142 -2.79 20.72 22.54
C LYS A 142 -1.41 20.13 22.82
N LEU A 143 -0.93 19.26 21.93
CA LEU A 143 0.36 18.57 22.03
C LEU A 143 1.44 19.19 21.14
N GLY A 144 1.07 19.86 20.07
CA GLY A 144 1.96 20.49 19.12
C GLY A 144 1.23 20.86 17.83
N GLN A 145 1.85 21.68 17.01
CA GLN A 145 1.30 22.05 15.70
C GLN A 145 1.60 20.98 14.65
N HIS A 146 0.69 20.82 13.71
CA HIS A 146 0.88 20.04 12.48
C HIS A 146 0.74 20.90 11.22
N LYS A 147 1.27 20.42 10.11
CA LYS A 147 1.33 21.15 8.83
C LYS A 147 0.01 21.18 8.05
N GLY A 148 -1.01 20.49 8.53
CA GLY A 148 -2.32 20.35 7.89
C GLY A 148 -2.80 18.91 7.89
N ALA A 149 -4.08 18.68 8.07
CA ALA A 149 -4.69 17.35 8.15
C ALA A 149 -4.34 16.41 6.98
N PRO A 150 -4.22 16.86 5.70
CA PRO A 150 -3.88 16.00 4.57
C PRO A 150 -2.50 15.35 4.63
N TYR A 151 -1.59 15.90 5.44
CA TYR A 151 -0.23 15.39 5.58
C TYR A 151 -0.10 14.27 6.61
N TYR A 152 -1.19 13.77 7.15
CA TYR A 152 -1.19 12.74 8.19
C TYR A 152 -2.19 11.63 7.88
N THR A 153 -1.91 10.45 8.45
CA THR A 153 -2.73 9.25 8.28
C THR A 153 -3.03 8.64 9.65
N ILE A 154 -4.23 8.11 9.85
CA ILE A 154 -4.57 7.37 11.08
C ILE A 154 -3.61 6.19 11.24
N GLY A 155 -3.13 5.98 12.48
CA GLY A 155 -2.11 4.99 12.78
C GLY A 155 -0.66 5.48 12.58
N GLN A 156 -0.45 6.65 11.99
CA GLN A 156 0.88 7.21 11.80
C GLN A 156 1.56 7.47 13.13
N ARG A 157 2.82 7.01 13.26
CA ARG A 157 3.69 7.24 14.42
C ARG A 157 4.87 8.15 14.11
N LYS A 158 5.49 7.95 12.93
CA LYS A 158 6.69 8.69 12.51
C LYS A 158 6.32 9.99 11.81
N GLY A 159 7.19 11.01 11.90
CA GLY A 159 7.03 12.28 11.18
C GLY A 159 5.91 13.16 11.75
N LEU A 160 5.53 12.99 13.01
CA LEU A 160 4.59 13.88 13.68
C LEU A 160 5.25 15.19 14.13
N GLU A 161 6.57 15.22 14.24
CA GLU A 161 7.37 16.39 14.63
C GLU A 161 6.96 17.02 15.98
N ILE A 162 6.39 16.19 16.89
CA ILE A 162 6.03 16.57 18.25
C ILE A 162 6.89 15.82 19.25
N ALA A 163 7.38 16.52 20.27
CA ALA A 163 8.17 15.92 21.33
C ALA A 163 7.24 15.40 22.44
N LEU A 164 7.10 14.10 22.53
CA LEU A 164 6.34 13.45 23.59
C LEU A 164 7.22 12.43 24.31
N SER A 165 7.01 12.26 25.63
CA SER A 165 7.72 11.28 26.45
C SER A 165 7.37 9.82 26.09
N LYS A 166 6.30 9.59 25.35
CA LYS A 166 5.80 8.28 24.94
C LYS A 166 5.53 8.26 23.44
N PRO A 167 5.66 7.10 22.78
CA PRO A 167 5.21 6.94 21.40
C PRO A 167 3.73 7.32 21.25
N ALA A 168 3.43 8.17 20.29
CA ALA A 168 2.06 8.58 19.97
C ALA A 168 1.69 8.16 18.55
N TYR A 169 0.41 7.94 18.35
CA TYR A 169 -0.17 7.55 17.08
C TYR A 169 -1.35 8.47 16.74
N VAL A 170 -1.52 8.80 15.48
CA VAL A 170 -2.71 9.50 15.02
C VAL A 170 -3.91 8.56 15.14
N LEU A 171 -4.84 8.88 16.04
CA LEU A 171 -6.04 8.08 16.28
C LEU A 171 -7.22 8.53 15.44
N LYS A 172 -7.31 9.83 15.17
CA LYS A 172 -8.42 10.43 14.43
C LYS A 172 -7.94 11.70 13.71
N ILE A 173 -8.47 11.94 12.54
CA ILE A 173 -8.28 13.17 11.78
C ILE A 173 -9.65 13.85 11.64
N ASN A 174 -9.69 15.14 11.85
CA ASN A 174 -10.89 15.94 11.62
C ASN A 174 -10.64 17.00 10.54
N PRO A 175 -10.89 16.70 9.26
CA PRO A 175 -10.56 17.62 8.16
C PRO A 175 -11.31 18.96 8.22
N ARG A 176 -12.44 19.01 8.94
CA ARG A 176 -13.23 20.27 9.06
C ARG A 176 -12.71 21.23 10.12
N LYS A 177 -11.97 20.71 11.09
CA LYS A 177 -11.41 21.51 12.20
C LYS A 177 -9.92 21.70 12.06
N ASN A 178 -9.31 20.97 11.13
CA ASN A 178 -7.86 20.88 10.89
C ASN A 178 -7.06 20.57 12.16
#